data_881a0119fa11f4f83b8dfe5b7eabe8a8
#
_entry.id   881a0119fa11f4f83b8dfe5b7eabe8a8
#
_cell.length_a   1.000
_cell.length_b   1.000
_cell.length_c   1.000
_cell.angle_alpha   90.00
_cell.angle_beta   90.00
_cell.angle_gamma   90.00
#
_symmetry.space_group_name_H-M   'P 1'
#
loop_
_entity.id
_entity.type
_entity.pdbx_description
1 polymer ?
#
loop_
_entity_poly.entity_id
_entity_poly.type
_entity_poly.pdbx_seq_one_letter_code
_entity_poly.pdbx_strand_id
1 'polypeptide(L)'
;MFRHLITLIFLASAIPLLAESRPWKSADGLHTMQGEFIKRDATSVTIRGANAKDITIELSKLHADDTAWLNLNHSLDGPKPDAAAVFDSLTFSDTRETTLTKLKSSKIVEMTTDDTFIGRSGLNGVFRTRQKIGKLSGFLYFDWAESGKLKELTLQTETLPASAYKSDLEPSWKEFVELLSSLYGKPVQQGPLPEAGSLSDGAFFPSHLWALDSGGSALLGTARDGSKFQLVVRFTQKKVQPVTIP
;
A
#
# COMPACT_ATOMS: atom_id res chain seq x y z
N MET A 1 64.71 -14.47 -9.87
CA MET A 1 63.96 -13.47 -9.07
C MET A 1 62.48 -13.75 -9.22
N PHE A 2 61.88 -14.59 -8.35
CA PHE A 2 60.48 -14.95 -8.36
C PHE A 2 59.75 -14.10 -7.29
N ARG A 3 58.83 -13.21 -7.68
CA ARG A 3 57.95 -12.46 -6.79
C ARG A 3 56.64 -13.23 -6.62
N HIS A 4 56.43 -13.80 -5.45
CA HIS A 4 55.16 -14.43 -5.08
C HIS A 4 54.15 -13.33 -4.74
N LEU A 5 53.08 -13.29 -5.54
CA LEU A 5 51.92 -12.43 -5.29
C LEU A 5 50.97 -13.22 -4.38
N ILE A 6 50.86 -12.82 -3.11
CA ILE A 6 49.92 -13.38 -2.15
C ILE A 6 48.57 -12.67 -2.36
N THR A 7 47.63 -13.36 -2.95
CA THR A 7 46.24 -12.89 -3.10
C THR A 7 45.51 -13.15 -1.77
N LEU A 8 45.23 -12.06 -1.03
CA LEU A 8 44.44 -12.12 0.20
C LEU A 8 42.94 -12.22 -0.20
N ILE A 9 42.34 -13.40 -0.03
CA ILE A 9 40.89 -13.61 -0.19
C ILE A 9 40.21 -13.12 1.09
N PHE A 10 39.51 -11.95 1.02
CA PHE A 10 38.59 -11.51 2.07
C PHE A 10 37.31 -12.36 1.97
N LEU A 11 37.18 -13.33 2.87
CA LEU A 11 35.90 -13.99 3.14
C LEU A 11 35.02 -12.98 3.89
N ALA A 12 34.07 -12.35 3.20
CA ALA A 12 33.01 -11.59 3.84
C ALA A 12 32.07 -12.58 4.54
N SER A 13 32.26 -12.78 5.83
CA SER A 13 31.34 -13.52 6.69
C SER A 13 30.05 -12.70 6.77
N ALA A 14 28.99 -13.15 6.07
CA ALA A 14 27.63 -12.68 6.30
C ALA A 14 27.25 -13.09 7.75
N ILE A 15 27.29 -12.13 8.67
CA ILE A 15 26.76 -12.32 10.01
C ILE A 15 25.24 -12.41 9.85
N PRO A 16 24.58 -13.56 10.15
CA PRO A 16 23.14 -13.59 10.20
C PRO A 16 22.70 -12.60 11.27
N LEU A 17 21.82 -11.66 10.91
CA LEU A 17 21.16 -10.80 11.88
C LEU A 17 20.31 -11.75 12.75
N LEU A 18 20.84 -12.10 13.93
CA LEU A 18 20.09 -12.88 14.92
C LEU A 18 18.90 -12.01 15.32
N ALA A 19 17.70 -12.45 14.98
CA ALA A 19 16.50 -11.80 15.44
C ALA A 19 16.50 -11.84 16.97
N GLU A 20 16.31 -10.68 17.59
CA GLU A 20 16.48 -10.49 19.03
C GLU A 20 15.33 -11.15 19.78
N SER A 21 15.66 -12.14 20.63
CA SER A 21 14.68 -12.76 21.54
C SER A 21 14.34 -11.78 22.65
N ARG A 22 13.05 -11.53 22.88
CA ARG A 22 12.56 -10.61 23.91
C ARG A 22 11.50 -11.27 24.81
N PRO A 23 11.26 -10.73 26.03
CA PRO A 23 10.13 -11.14 26.84
C PRO A 23 8.81 -10.64 26.25
N TRP A 24 7.79 -11.50 26.23
CA TRP A 24 6.43 -11.22 25.84
C TRP A 24 5.50 -11.49 27.02
N LYS A 25 4.64 -10.54 27.38
CA LYS A 25 3.77 -10.62 28.56
C LYS A 25 2.32 -10.85 28.16
N SER A 26 1.60 -11.64 28.97
CA SER A 26 0.14 -11.75 28.85
C SER A 26 -0.55 -10.43 29.19
N ALA A 27 -1.81 -10.25 28.76
CA ALA A 27 -2.59 -9.03 28.97
C ALA A 27 -2.72 -8.64 30.46
N ASP A 28 -2.76 -9.61 31.37
CA ASP A 28 -2.81 -9.44 32.81
C ASP A 28 -1.42 -9.20 33.44
N GLY A 29 -0.33 -9.31 32.66
CA GLY A 29 1.05 -9.18 33.12
C GLY A 29 1.59 -10.32 33.97
N LEU A 30 0.79 -11.37 34.23
CA LEU A 30 1.15 -12.45 35.15
C LEU A 30 2.05 -13.50 34.52
N HIS A 31 2.00 -13.66 33.21
CA HIS A 31 2.78 -14.63 32.45
C HIS A 31 3.74 -13.96 31.51
N THR A 32 4.96 -14.47 31.45
CA THR A 32 6.01 -13.98 30.54
C THR A 32 6.62 -15.15 29.80
N MET A 33 6.79 -15.05 28.48
CA MET A 33 7.55 -16.00 27.68
C MET A 33 8.66 -15.31 26.91
N GLN A 34 9.80 -15.98 26.75
CA GLN A 34 10.87 -15.53 25.87
C GLN A 34 10.61 -16.02 24.45
N GLY A 35 10.79 -15.14 23.46
CA GLY A 35 10.59 -15.52 22.07
C GLY A 35 11.01 -14.45 21.09
N GLU A 36 11.31 -14.90 19.88
CA GLU A 36 11.68 -14.10 18.72
C GLU A 36 10.43 -13.71 17.94
N PHE A 37 10.32 -12.44 17.54
CA PHE A 37 9.28 -12.00 16.63
C PHE A 37 9.46 -12.62 15.25
N ILE A 38 8.44 -13.25 14.70
CA ILE A 38 8.44 -13.83 13.34
C ILE A 38 7.61 -13.00 12.38
N LYS A 39 6.35 -12.73 12.72
CA LYS A 39 5.41 -11.93 11.92
C LYS A 39 4.23 -11.48 12.77
N ARG A 40 3.48 -10.50 12.27
CA ARG A 40 2.18 -10.11 12.82
C ARG A 40 1.18 -9.84 11.70
N ASP A 41 -0.10 -9.87 12.04
CA ASP A 41 -1.21 -9.31 11.28
C ASP A 41 -2.00 -8.31 12.16
N ALA A 42 -3.18 -7.87 11.70
CA ALA A 42 -4.00 -6.89 12.40
C ALA A 42 -4.54 -7.39 13.75
N THR A 43 -4.60 -8.69 13.97
CA THR A 43 -5.26 -9.31 15.11
C THR A 43 -4.35 -10.19 15.93
N SER A 44 -3.21 -10.61 15.37
CA SER A 44 -2.31 -11.58 15.99
C SER A 44 -0.82 -11.30 15.75
N VAL A 45 0.04 -11.90 16.59
CA VAL A 45 1.49 -11.97 16.42
C VAL A 45 1.94 -13.41 16.48
N THR A 46 2.88 -13.80 15.63
CA THR A 46 3.57 -15.10 15.68
C THR A 46 4.96 -14.90 16.28
N ILE A 47 5.25 -15.68 17.30
CA ILE A 47 6.48 -15.63 18.10
C ILE A 47 7.11 -17.01 18.06
N ARG A 48 8.41 -17.11 17.84
CA ARG A 48 9.17 -18.34 17.97
C ARG A 48 9.69 -18.48 19.38
N GLY A 49 9.15 -19.43 20.12
CA GLY A 49 9.59 -19.73 21.49
C GLY A 49 10.99 -20.38 21.54
N ALA A 50 11.54 -20.49 22.76
CA ALA A 50 12.85 -21.10 23.01
C ALA A 50 12.99 -22.56 22.52
N ASN A 51 11.87 -23.26 22.33
CA ASN A 51 11.82 -24.62 21.78
C ASN A 51 11.74 -24.66 20.24
N ALA A 52 12.00 -23.53 19.58
CA ALA A 52 11.90 -23.34 18.13
C ALA A 52 10.48 -23.60 17.53
N LYS A 53 9.44 -23.58 18.37
CA LYS A 53 8.05 -23.66 17.89
C LYS A 53 7.46 -22.28 17.71
N ASP A 54 6.77 -22.10 16.61
CA ASP A 54 6.02 -20.88 16.33
C ASP A 54 4.68 -20.92 17.06
N ILE A 55 4.40 -19.86 17.82
CA ILE A 55 3.20 -19.68 18.63
C ILE A 55 2.50 -18.41 18.14
N THR A 56 1.24 -18.52 17.72
CA THR A 56 0.43 -17.37 17.34
C THR A 56 -0.44 -16.93 18.51
N ILE A 57 -0.35 -15.65 18.88
CA ILE A 57 -1.04 -15.04 20.02
C ILE A 57 -1.90 -13.88 19.49
N GLU A 58 -3.17 -13.84 19.88
CA GLU A 58 -4.05 -12.69 19.60
C GLU A 58 -3.51 -11.43 20.31
N LEU A 59 -3.52 -10.28 19.65
CA LEU A 59 -3.03 -9.01 20.24
C LEU A 59 -3.81 -8.63 21.51
N SER A 60 -5.09 -8.99 21.59
CA SER A 60 -5.92 -8.80 22.80
C SER A 60 -5.44 -9.59 24.04
N LYS A 61 -4.61 -10.59 23.84
CA LYS A 61 -4.01 -11.42 24.90
C LYS A 61 -2.60 -10.98 25.29
N LEU A 62 -2.05 -9.94 24.63
CA LEU A 62 -0.76 -9.36 24.96
C LEU A 62 -0.90 -8.17 25.88
N HIS A 63 0.13 -7.94 26.69
CA HIS A 63 0.25 -6.75 27.50
C HIS A 63 0.33 -5.48 26.63
N ALA A 64 -0.16 -4.35 27.15
CA ALA A 64 -0.17 -3.08 26.42
C ALA A 64 1.22 -2.64 25.95
N ASP A 65 2.28 -2.90 26.77
CA ASP A 65 3.67 -2.57 26.40
C ASP A 65 4.13 -3.36 25.16
N ASP A 66 3.74 -4.64 25.06
CA ASP A 66 4.12 -5.48 23.92
C ASP A 66 3.36 -5.09 22.66
N THR A 67 2.10 -4.71 22.81
CA THR A 67 1.31 -4.16 21.70
C THR A 67 1.89 -2.82 21.23
N ALA A 68 2.30 -1.95 22.16
CA ALA A 68 2.98 -0.68 21.84
C ALA A 68 4.32 -0.92 21.14
N TRP A 69 5.12 -1.88 21.63
CA TRP A 69 6.37 -2.26 20.99
C TRP A 69 6.17 -2.80 19.57
N LEU A 70 5.15 -3.65 19.35
CA LEU A 70 4.77 -4.14 18.01
C LEU A 70 4.39 -2.99 17.08
N ASN A 71 3.63 -2.02 17.56
CA ASN A 71 3.23 -0.86 16.77
C ASN A 71 4.41 0.05 16.42
N LEU A 72 5.40 0.13 17.29
CA LEU A 72 6.61 0.94 17.06
C LEU A 72 7.62 0.26 16.12
N ASN A 73 7.87 -1.05 16.31
CA ASN A 73 8.97 -1.76 15.67
C ASN A 73 8.53 -2.63 14.48
N HIS A 74 7.27 -3.05 14.47
CA HIS A 74 6.67 -3.92 13.46
C HIS A 74 5.27 -3.42 13.13
N SER A 75 5.15 -2.10 12.93
CA SER A 75 3.91 -1.50 12.48
C SER A 75 3.40 -2.23 11.24
N LEU A 76 2.12 -2.61 11.23
CA LEU A 76 1.44 -3.09 10.02
C LEU A 76 1.35 -1.98 8.99
N ASP A 77 1.20 -0.77 9.48
CA ASP A 77 1.51 0.44 8.75
C ASP A 77 3.04 0.46 8.61
N GLY A 78 3.58 0.25 7.43
CA GLY A 78 4.98 0.52 7.14
C GLY A 78 5.40 1.87 7.75
N PRO A 79 6.65 2.32 7.69
CA PRO A 79 7.06 3.59 8.28
C PRO A 79 6.00 4.62 7.94
N LYS A 80 5.38 5.21 8.99
CA LYS A 80 4.22 6.09 8.87
C LYS A 80 4.52 7.02 7.70
N PRO A 81 3.76 7.02 6.62
CA PRO A 81 4.06 7.84 5.47
C PRO A 81 4.27 9.25 5.95
N ASP A 82 5.24 9.98 5.40
CA ASP A 82 5.34 11.42 5.64
C ASP A 82 3.92 11.97 5.58
N ALA A 83 3.50 12.76 6.56
CA ALA A 83 2.14 13.31 6.63
C ALA A 83 1.74 14.04 5.33
N ALA A 84 2.71 14.47 4.53
CA ALA A 84 2.54 15.00 3.18
C ALA A 84 2.39 13.92 2.10
N ALA A 85 2.69 12.64 2.38
CA ALA A 85 2.60 11.57 1.40
C ALA A 85 1.14 11.26 1.06
N VAL A 86 0.87 11.08 -0.22
CA VAL A 86 -0.46 10.79 -0.75
C VAL A 86 -0.59 9.38 -1.28
N PHE A 87 0.52 8.75 -1.61
CA PHE A 87 0.62 7.35 -2.02
C PHE A 87 2.08 6.91 -1.89
N ASP A 88 2.37 5.86 -1.11
CA ASP A 88 3.73 5.46 -0.78
C ASP A 88 4.54 6.66 -0.25
N SER A 89 5.60 7.04 -0.93
CA SER A 89 6.43 8.22 -0.59
C SER A 89 6.13 9.45 -1.47
N LEU A 90 5.13 9.36 -2.37
CA LEU A 90 4.79 10.45 -3.28
C LEU A 90 4.02 11.57 -2.59
N THR A 91 4.34 12.81 -2.95
CA THR A 91 3.68 14.01 -2.47
C THR A 91 3.24 14.90 -3.65
N PHE A 92 2.29 15.81 -3.43
CA PHE A 92 1.90 16.79 -4.46
C PHE A 92 2.99 17.83 -4.77
N SER A 93 4.09 17.87 -4.03
CA SER A 93 5.25 18.71 -4.33
C SER A 93 6.24 18.07 -5.30
N ASP A 94 6.11 16.77 -5.60
CA ASP A 94 7.03 16.03 -6.45
C ASP A 94 6.93 16.47 -7.90
N THR A 95 8.09 16.54 -8.57
CA THR A 95 8.21 16.70 -10.01
C THR A 95 8.19 15.32 -10.69
N ARG A 96 8.14 15.27 -12.02
CA ARG A 96 8.24 14.01 -12.78
C ARG A 96 9.49 13.22 -12.43
N GLU A 97 10.61 13.91 -12.29
CA GLU A 97 11.92 13.30 -11.99
C GLU A 97 11.94 12.71 -10.57
N THR A 98 11.50 13.50 -9.57
CA THR A 98 11.42 13.00 -8.19
C THR A 98 10.42 11.87 -8.05
N THR A 99 9.27 11.94 -8.73
CA THR A 99 8.29 10.85 -8.78
C THR A 99 8.89 9.57 -9.35
N LEU A 100 9.59 9.66 -10.51
CA LEU A 100 10.26 8.51 -11.12
C LEU A 100 11.30 7.89 -10.17
N THR A 101 12.12 8.71 -9.53
CA THR A 101 13.15 8.26 -8.58
C THR A 101 12.53 7.53 -7.40
N LYS A 102 11.48 8.09 -6.80
CA LYS A 102 10.74 7.49 -5.68
C LYS A 102 10.10 6.16 -6.08
N LEU A 103 9.42 6.11 -7.24
CA LEU A 103 8.76 4.90 -7.72
C LEU A 103 9.74 3.77 -8.06
N LYS A 104 10.91 4.08 -8.61
CA LYS A 104 11.96 3.08 -8.86
C LYS A 104 12.48 2.43 -7.56
N SER A 105 12.51 3.17 -6.46
CA SER A 105 12.91 2.67 -5.15
C SER A 105 11.76 2.09 -4.32
N SER A 106 10.52 2.17 -4.82
CA SER A 106 9.33 1.71 -4.13
C SER A 106 9.33 0.20 -3.88
N LYS A 107 8.80 -0.19 -2.71
CA LYS A 107 8.58 -1.59 -2.36
C LYS A 107 7.17 -2.09 -2.73
N ILE A 108 6.24 -1.16 -3.04
CA ILE A 108 4.82 -1.50 -3.30
C ILE A 108 4.46 -1.46 -4.77
N VAL A 109 5.27 -0.80 -5.61
CA VAL A 109 5.09 -0.80 -7.07
C VAL A 109 6.33 -1.30 -7.80
N GLU A 110 6.15 -1.66 -9.06
CA GLU A 110 7.21 -2.07 -9.97
C GLU A 110 6.96 -1.52 -11.37
N MET A 111 8.04 -1.36 -12.13
CA MET A 111 7.93 -0.98 -13.53
C MET A 111 7.44 -2.15 -14.39
N THR A 112 6.56 -1.84 -15.33
CA THR A 112 6.04 -2.81 -16.32
C THR A 112 6.84 -2.83 -17.61
N THR A 113 7.76 -1.88 -17.78
CA THR A 113 8.58 -1.69 -18.99
C THR A 113 9.97 -1.18 -18.61
N ASP A 114 10.88 -1.09 -19.57
CA ASP A 114 12.23 -0.56 -19.37
C ASP A 114 12.29 0.99 -19.43
N ASP A 115 13.43 1.54 -18.99
CA ASP A 115 13.66 2.99 -18.94
C ASP A 115 13.60 3.70 -20.31
N THR A 116 13.88 2.97 -21.40
CA THR A 116 13.88 3.56 -22.76
C THR A 116 12.47 3.92 -23.21
N PHE A 117 11.47 3.22 -22.69
CA PHE A 117 10.06 3.47 -23.01
C PHE A 117 9.52 4.72 -22.30
N ILE A 118 9.99 5.02 -21.09
CA ILE A 118 9.55 6.18 -20.29
C ILE A 118 9.77 7.49 -21.02
N GLY A 119 10.89 7.63 -21.74
CA GLY A 119 11.21 8.82 -22.52
C GLY A 119 10.20 9.14 -23.64
N ARG A 120 9.42 8.17 -24.09
CA ARG A 120 8.44 8.31 -25.18
C ARG A 120 7.00 8.42 -24.69
N SER A 121 6.61 7.66 -23.68
CA SER A 121 5.21 7.54 -23.19
C SER A 121 4.94 8.29 -21.90
N GLY A 122 5.98 8.80 -21.23
CA GLY A 122 5.88 9.36 -19.88
C GLY A 122 5.71 8.25 -18.82
N LEU A 123 5.13 8.61 -17.67
CA LEU A 123 4.99 7.69 -16.53
C LEU A 123 3.66 6.92 -16.49
N ASN A 124 2.68 7.30 -17.31
CA ASN A 124 1.32 6.76 -17.24
C ASN A 124 1.27 5.29 -17.67
N GLY A 125 0.74 4.42 -16.78
CA GLY A 125 0.64 2.99 -17.01
C GLY A 125 1.97 2.22 -16.92
N VAL A 126 3.08 2.93 -16.64
CA VAL A 126 4.44 2.33 -16.54
C VAL A 126 4.65 1.60 -15.23
N PHE A 127 3.98 2.02 -14.16
CA PHE A 127 4.09 1.40 -12.84
C PHE A 127 2.81 0.66 -12.48
N ARG A 128 2.97 -0.52 -11.90
CA ARG A 128 1.87 -1.31 -11.35
C ARG A 128 2.16 -1.72 -9.90
N THR A 129 1.12 -2.06 -9.16
CA THR A 129 1.26 -2.63 -7.82
C THR A 129 1.95 -4.00 -7.88
N ARG A 130 2.92 -4.24 -6.99
CA ARG A 130 3.61 -5.55 -6.90
C ARG A 130 2.67 -6.65 -6.43
N GLN A 131 1.76 -6.30 -5.54
CA GLN A 131 0.73 -7.21 -5.04
C GLN A 131 -0.62 -6.77 -5.59
N LYS A 132 -1.50 -7.75 -5.82
CA LYS A 132 -2.89 -7.49 -6.13
C LYS A 132 -3.59 -6.95 -4.90
N ILE A 133 -4.53 -6.02 -5.11
CA ILE A 133 -5.46 -5.57 -4.10
C ILE A 133 -6.77 -6.32 -4.37
N GLY A 134 -7.13 -7.22 -3.48
CA GLY A 134 -8.09 -8.27 -3.77
C GLY A 134 -7.57 -9.18 -4.89
N LYS A 135 -8.27 -9.16 -6.02
CA LYS A 135 -7.89 -9.97 -7.18
C LYS A 135 -7.23 -9.16 -8.30
N LEU A 136 -7.11 -7.83 -8.13
CA LEU A 136 -6.80 -6.90 -9.22
C LEU A 136 -5.43 -6.24 -9.06
N SER A 137 -4.69 -6.13 -10.17
CA SER A 137 -3.48 -5.31 -10.24
C SER A 137 -3.86 -3.85 -10.49
N GLY A 138 -3.18 -2.92 -9.83
CA GLY A 138 -3.38 -1.48 -10.02
C GLY A 138 -2.24 -0.87 -10.84
N PHE A 139 -2.56 0.05 -11.75
CA PHE A 139 -1.63 0.79 -12.58
C PHE A 139 -1.69 2.28 -12.23
N LEU A 140 -0.54 2.96 -12.24
CA LEU A 140 -0.44 4.36 -11.86
C LEU A 140 -0.49 5.29 -13.07
N TYR A 141 -1.26 6.38 -12.93
CA TYR A 141 -1.40 7.45 -13.92
C TYR A 141 -1.24 8.80 -13.20
N PHE A 142 -0.60 9.76 -13.87
CA PHE A 142 -0.19 11.03 -13.27
C PHE A 142 -0.68 12.20 -14.11
N ASP A 143 -1.26 13.19 -13.45
CA ASP A 143 -1.55 14.51 -14.01
C ASP A 143 -0.66 15.57 -13.32
N TRP A 144 -0.12 16.49 -14.12
CA TRP A 144 0.85 17.46 -13.70
C TRP A 144 0.28 18.88 -13.80
N ALA A 145 0.54 19.68 -12.79
CA ALA A 145 0.25 21.11 -12.85
C ALA A 145 1.20 21.81 -13.85
N GLU A 146 0.85 23.03 -14.27
CA GLU A 146 1.71 23.88 -15.10
C GLU A 146 3.08 24.16 -14.47
N SER A 147 3.14 24.15 -13.14
CA SER A 147 4.37 24.25 -12.36
C SER A 147 5.28 23.02 -12.45
N GLY A 148 4.87 21.97 -13.17
CA GLY A 148 5.58 20.69 -13.27
C GLY A 148 5.46 19.79 -12.05
N LYS A 149 4.67 20.18 -11.02
CA LYS A 149 4.43 19.39 -9.82
C LYS A 149 3.27 18.44 -10.00
N LEU A 150 3.24 17.36 -9.21
CA LEU A 150 2.16 16.39 -9.21
C LEU A 150 0.85 17.07 -8.77
N LYS A 151 -0.18 16.99 -9.62
CA LYS A 151 -1.51 17.55 -9.39
C LYS A 151 -2.50 16.47 -8.99
N GLU A 152 -2.43 15.32 -9.66
CA GLU A 152 -3.26 14.17 -9.38
C GLU A 152 -2.48 12.89 -9.65
N LEU A 153 -2.67 11.89 -8.80
CA LEU A 153 -2.25 10.52 -9.00
C LEU A 153 -3.51 9.65 -9.08
N THR A 154 -3.62 8.83 -10.09
CA THR A 154 -4.72 7.87 -10.21
C THR A 154 -4.16 6.45 -10.22
N LEU A 155 -4.70 5.58 -9.36
CA LEU A 155 -4.51 4.15 -9.42
C LEU A 155 -5.75 3.56 -10.08
N GLN A 156 -5.57 2.89 -11.22
CA GLN A 156 -6.63 2.21 -11.96
C GLN A 156 -6.34 0.72 -11.97
N THR A 157 -7.35 -0.10 -11.70
CA THR A 157 -7.19 -1.55 -11.84
C THR A 157 -7.25 -1.97 -13.30
N GLU A 158 -6.84 -3.20 -13.57
CA GLU A 158 -7.21 -3.87 -14.82
C GLU A 158 -8.72 -3.86 -15.01
N THR A 159 -9.15 -3.82 -16.29
CA THR A 159 -10.57 -3.82 -16.61
C THR A 159 -11.15 -5.23 -16.60
N LEU A 160 -12.36 -5.38 -16.09
CA LEU A 160 -13.08 -6.64 -15.98
C LEU A 160 -14.37 -6.63 -16.81
N PRO A 161 -14.77 -7.77 -17.41
CA PRO A 161 -16.08 -7.90 -18.05
C PRO A 161 -17.20 -7.89 -16.99
N ALA A 162 -18.44 -7.61 -17.42
CA ALA A 162 -19.61 -7.61 -16.53
C ALA A 162 -19.80 -8.93 -15.76
N SER A 163 -19.43 -10.06 -16.34
CA SER A 163 -19.50 -11.38 -15.68
C SER A 163 -18.62 -11.49 -14.44
N ALA A 164 -17.52 -10.73 -14.37
CA ALA A 164 -16.59 -10.71 -13.23
C ALA A 164 -16.91 -9.61 -12.21
N TYR A 165 -17.97 -8.82 -12.42
CA TYR A 165 -18.31 -7.70 -11.54
C TYR A 165 -18.54 -8.13 -10.09
N LYS A 166 -19.37 -9.17 -9.87
CA LYS A 166 -19.65 -9.66 -8.51
C LYS A 166 -18.57 -10.58 -7.95
N SER A 167 -17.91 -11.37 -8.81
CA SER A 167 -16.94 -12.38 -8.36
C SER A 167 -15.54 -11.80 -8.07
N ASP A 168 -15.14 -10.74 -8.77
CA ASP A 168 -13.78 -10.22 -8.70
C ASP A 168 -13.73 -8.73 -8.36
N LEU A 169 -14.59 -7.89 -8.96
CA LEU A 169 -14.55 -6.45 -8.70
C LEU A 169 -15.13 -6.11 -7.32
N GLU A 170 -16.26 -6.66 -6.93
CA GLU A 170 -16.89 -6.37 -5.62
C GLU A 170 -16.00 -6.76 -4.43
N PRO A 171 -15.42 -7.97 -4.34
CA PRO A 171 -14.47 -8.29 -3.28
C PRO A 171 -13.24 -7.37 -3.26
N SER A 172 -12.70 -7.04 -4.44
CA SER A 172 -11.57 -6.13 -4.54
C SER A 172 -11.94 -4.71 -4.10
N TRP A 173 -13.15 -4.24 -4.42
CA TRP A 173 -13.64 -2.94 -3.94
C TRP A 173 -13.71 -2.90 -2.42
N LYS A 174 -14.19 -3.96 -1.74
CA LYS A 174 -14.21 -4.05 -0.28
C LYS A 174 -12.80 -3.95 0.30
N GLU A 175 -11.84 -4.67 -0.29
CA GLU A 175 -10.45 -4.63 0.15
C GLU A 175 -9.82 -3.24 -0.07
N PHE A 176 -10.15 -2.54 -1.18
CA PHE A 176 -9.74 -1.14 -1.36
C PHE A 176 -10.31 -0.22 -0.28
N VAL A 177 -11.59 -0.38 0.10
CA VAL A 177 -12.20 0.41 1.17
C VAL A 177 -11.49 0.18 2.50
N GLU A 178 -11.19 -1.08 2.86
CA GLU A 178 -10.47 -1.43 4.08
C GLU A 178 -9.04 -0.88 4.07
N LEU A 179 -8.30 -1.08 2.97
CA LEU A 179 -6.94 -0.58 2.81
C LEU A 179 -6.88 0.95 2.93
N LEU A 180 -7.71 1.67 2.18
CA LEU A 180 -7.71 3.14 2.21
C LEU A 180 -8.18 3.68 3.57
N SER A 181 -9.13 2.99 4.23
CA SER A 181 -9.55 3.37 5.59
C SER A 181 -8.46 3.10 6.63
N SER A 182 -7.65 2.08 6.46
CA SER A 182 -6.47 1.82 7.30
C SER A 182 -5.41 2.91 7.13
N LEU A 183 -5.19 3.37 5.89
CA LEU A 183 -4.15 4.37 5.57
C LEU A 183 -4.58 5.80 5.90
N TYR A 184 -5.83 6.18 5.61
CA TYR A 184 -6.31 7.58 5.67
C TYR A 184 -7.40 7.80 6.72
N GLY A 185 -7.70 6.78 7.53
CA GLY A 185 -8.72 6.86 8.57
C GLY A 185 -10.15 6.75 8.02
N LYS A 186 -11.11 7.24 8.80
CA LYS A 186 -12.53 7.15 8.45
C LYS A 186 -12.85 8.01 7.22
N PRO A 187 -13.51 7.47 6.19
CA PRO A 187 -13.92 8.26 5.03
C PRO A 187 -14.95 9.33 5.43
N VAL A 188 -14.84 10.51 4.81
CA VAL A 188 -15.78 11.63 5.01
C VAL A 188 -17.07 11.47 4.19
N GLN A 189 -17.06 10.56 3.20
CA GLN A 189 -18.23 10.12 2.45
C GLN A 189 -18.12 8.62 2.21
N GLN A 190 -19.25 7.91 2.35
CA GLN A 190 -19.37 6.48 2.11
C GLN A 190 -20.64 6.23 1.29
N GLY A 191 -20.52 5.36 0.29
CA GLY A 191 -21.64 4.90 -0.52
C GLY A 191 -21.43 3.43 -0.93
N PRO A 192 -22.48 2.77 -1.40
CA PRO A 192 -22.40 1.39 -1.87
C PRO A 192 -21.59 1.29 -3.16
N LEU A 193 -21.16 0.07 -3.48
CA LEU A 193 -20.73 -0.25 -4.83
C LEU A 193 -21.96 -0.09 -5.77
N PRO A 194 -21.87 0.69 -6.87
CA PRO A 194 -22.99 0.83 -7.79
C PRO A 194 -23.32 -0.50 -8.46
N GLU A 195 -24.58 -0.70 -8.84
CA GLU A 195 -24.94 -1.83 -9.69
C GLU A 195 -24.32 -1.67 -11.08
N ALA A 196 -23.81 -2.76 -11.67
CA ALA A 196 -23.14 -2.71 -12.99
C ALA A 196 -24.03 -2.08 -14.08
N GLY A 197 -25.35 -2.33 -14.04
CA GLY A 197 -26.32 -1.78 -14.98
C GLY A 197 -26.62 -0.29 -14.81
N SER A 198 -26.32 0.29 -13.66
CA SER A 198 -26.56 1.71 -13.38
C SER A 198 -25.43 2.62 -13.87
N LEU A 199 -24.27 2.06 -14.22
CA LEU A 199 -23.13 2.82 -14.72
C LEU A 199 -23.26 3.07 -16.21
N SER A 200 -23.33 4.33 -16.60
CA SER A 200 -23.25 4.75 -18.01
C SER A 200 -21.84 4.54 -18.57
N ASP A 201 -21.72 4.37 -19.87
CA ASP A 201 -20.43 4.28 -20.54
C ASP A 201 -19.62 5.57 -20.37
N GLY A 202 -18.33 5.44 -20.09
CA GLY A 202 -17.42 6.54 -19.76
C GLY A 202 -17.65 7.15 -18.35
N ALA A 203 -18.61 6.64 -17.55
CA ALA A 203 -18.89 7.18 -16.24
C ALA A 203 -17.87 6.71 -15.20
N PHE A 204 -17.58 7.60 -14.27
CA PHE A 204 -16.90 7.31 -13.00
C PHE A 204 -17.87 7.60 -11.86
N PHE A 205 -18.16 6.63 -11.03
CA PHE A 205 -19.04 6.75 -9.87
C PHE A 205 -18.20 6.67 -8.59
N PRO A 206 -17.98 7.81 -7.88
CA PRO A 206 -17.25 7.83 -6.62
C PRO A 206 -18.13 7.26 -5.49
N SER A 207 -17.66 6.23 -4.82
CA SER A 207 -18.35 5.64 -3.66
C SER A 207 -17.82 6.18 -2.32
N HIS A 208 -16.52 6.39 -2.22
CA HIS A 208 -15.87 6.81 -0.98
C HIS A 208 -14.94 7.99 -1.19
N LEU A 209 -14.85 8.84 -0.15
CA LEU A 209 -13.99 10.02 -0.13
C LEU A 209 -13.26 10.07 1.22
N TRP A 210 -11.95 10.23 1.20
CA TRP A 210 -11.10 10.49 2.36
C TRP A 210 -10.48 11.88 2.25
N ALA A 211 -10.36 12.56 3.40
CA ALA A 211 -9.51 13.73 3.51
C ALA A 211 -8.08 13.27 3.76
N LEU A 212 -7.12 13.83 3.04
CA LEU A 212 -5.70 13.56 3.22
C LEU A 212 -5.09 14.56 4.20
N ASP A 213 -4.11 14.13 5.01
CA ASP A 213 -3.36 15.01 5.91
C ASP A 213 -2.62 16.12 5.14
N SER A 214 -2.25 15.87 3.89
CA SER A 214 -1.70 16.87 2.96
C SER A 214 -2.67 17.99 2.56
N GLY A 215 -3.94 17.94 2.99
CA GLY A 215 -5.00 18.89 2.64
C GLY A 215 -5.77 18.54 1.36
N GLY A 216 -5.37 17.49 0.64
CA GLY A 216 -6.05 16.98 -0.55
C GLY A 216 -7.14 15.95 -0.24
N SER A 217 -7.49 15.16 -1.24
CA SER A 217 -8.53 14.14 -1.15
C SER A 217 -8.14 12.85 -1.88
N ALA A 218 -8.57 11.71 -1.32
CA ALA A 218 -8.58 10.42 -2.01
C ALA A 218 -10.02 9.99 -2.29
N LEU A 219 -10.30 9.59 -3.53
CA LEU A 219 -11.62 9.13 -3.97
C LEU A 219 -11.49 7.70 -4.50
N LEU A 220 -12.29 6.79 -3.96
CA LEU A 220 -12.49 5.46 -4.55
C LEU A 220 -13.80 5.44 -5.31
N GLY A 221 -13.80 4.91 -6.51
CA GLY A 221 -15.00 4.72 -7.31
C GLY A 221 -14.86 3.61 -8.33
N THR A 222 -15.95 3.39 -9.04
CA THR A 222 -16.04 2.42 -10.13
C THR A 222 -16.21 3.17 -11.46
N ALA A 223 -15.40 2.81 -12.44
CA ALA A 223 -15.51 3.33 -13.81
C ALA A 223 -15.98 2.24 -14.76
N ARG A 224 -16.72 2.65 -15.80
CA ARG A 224 -17.13 1.82 -16.92
C ARG A 224 -16.55 2.36 -18.22
N ASP A 225 -16.00 1.47 -19.03
CA ASP A 225 -15.52 1.74 -20.38
C ASP A 225 -16.09 0.65 -21.32
N GLY A 226 -17.04 1.02 -22.15
CA GLY A 226 -17.80 0.09 -22.97
C GLY A 226 -18.52 -0.97 -22.14
N SER A 227 -18.13 -2.23 -22.31
CA SER A 227 -18.67 -3.37 -21.55
C SER A 227 -17.81 -3.77 -20.34
N LYS A 228 -16.75 -3.02 -20.04
CA LYS A 228 -15.79 -3.35 -18.99
C LYS A 228 -15.88 -2.39 -17.81
N PHE A 229 -15.46 -2.87 -16.65
CA PHE A 229 -15.48 -2.16 -15.38
C PHE A 229 -14.11 -2.20 -14.73
N GLN A 230 -13.78 -1.15 -13.97
CA GLN A 230 -12.54 -1.06 -13.20
C GLN A 230 -12.76 -0.27 -11.92
N LEU A 231 -11.91 -0.50 -10.93
CA LEU A 231 -11.81 0.34 -9.75
C LEU A 231 -10.78 1.44 -9.99
N VAL A 232 -11.10 2.62 -9.51
CA VAL A 232 -10.24 3.80 -9.66
C VAL A 232 -10.11 4.49 -8.32
N VAL A 233 -8.86 4.71 -7.88
CA VAL A 233 -8.54 5.56 -6.74
C VAL A 233 -7.85 6.81 -7.26
N ARG A 234 -8.43 7.99 -6.98
CA ARG A 234 -7.87 9.29 -7.38
C ARG A 234 -7.36 10.01 -6.15
N PHE A 235 -6.09 10.35 -6.13
CA PHE A 235 -5.47 11.23 -5.14
C PHE A 235 -5.29 12.60 -5.77
N THR A 236 -6.01 13.59 -5.28
CA THR A 236 -5.99 14.95 -5.85
C THR A 236 -5.60 15.97 -4.79
N GLN A 237 -4.85 16.99 -5.21
CA GLN A 237 -4.51 18.13 -4.36
C GLN A 237 -5.74 18.95 -3.95
N LYS A 238 -6.83 18.84 -4.72
CA LYS A 238 -8.08 19.56 -4.42
C LYS A 238 -8.78 18.94 -3.22
N LYS A 239 -9.25 19.78 -2.31
CA LYS A 239 -10.20 19.38 -1.28
C LYS A 239 -11.57 19.18 -1.91
N VAL A 240 -11.92 17.93 -2.14
CA VAL A 240 -13.24 17.56 -2.69
C VAL A 240 -14.27 17.63 -1.55
N GLN A 241 -15.43 18.23 -1.84
CA GLN A 241 -16.54 18.27 -0.90
C GLN A 241 -17.37 16.99 -1.01
N PRO A 242 -17.82 16.41 0.13
CA PRO A 242 -18.78 15.32 0.11
C PRO A 242 -20.06 15.72 -0.64
N VAL A 243 -20.61 14.79 -1.40
CA VAL A 243 -21.91 14.94 -2.06
C VAL A 243 -22.88 13.91 -1.52
N THR A 244 -24.16 14.25 -1.47
CA THR A 244 -25.19 13.26 -1.11
C THR A 244 -25.27 12.25 -2.24
N ILE A 245 -24.98 10.99 -1.94
CA ILE A 245 -25.18 9.87 -2.86
C ILE A 245 -26.64 9.43 -2.68
N PRO A 246 -27.46 9.49 -3.73
CA PRO A 246 -28.89 9.12 -3.66
C PRO A 246 -29.08 7.62 -3.36
#